data_3d817392af844683be1404e8658baf27
#
_entry.id   3d817392af844683be1404e8658baf27
#
_cell.length_a   1.000
_cell.length_b   1.000
_cell.length_c   1.000
_cell.angle_alpha   90.00
_cell.angle_beta   90.00
_cell.angle_gamma   90.00
#
_symmetry.space_group_name_H-M   'P 1'
#
loop_
_entity.id
_entity.type
_entity.pdbx_description
1 polymer ?
#
loop_
_entity_poly.entity_id
_entity_poly.type
_entity_poly.pdbx_seq_one_letter_code
_entity_poly.pdbx_strand_id
1 'polypeptide(L)'
;MSHRPGRATRALLLALLATVAAAAAPRASAQAAARSVNRDRKVTTFQKPTDADLQKKLTPLQYRVTQHEGTEPAFRNEYWDNHEAGIYVDVVSGEPLFSSLDKYDSGTGWPSFTRPLVPENIKTKTDRMLGMARTEVRSAHGDSHLGHLFDDGPRPTGMRYCMNSASMRFIPVSQLAAEGYGEYLKLFQGAAHK
;
A
#
# COMPACT_ATOMS: atom_id res chain seq x y z
N MET A 1 39.49 18.27 73.17
CA MET A 1 38.24 18.87 72.72
C MET A 1 37.86 18.21 71.38
N SER A 2 36.78 17.51 71.46
CA SER A 2 36.27 16.57 70.42
C SER A 2 35.49 17.33 69.32
N HIS A 3 35.80 17.03 68.02
CA HIS A 3 34.85 17.35 66.95
C HIS A 3 34.73 16.13 66.03
N ARG A 4 33.51 15.59 65.98
CA ARG A 4 33.10 14.49 65.12
C ARG A 4 32.79 15.01 63.70
N PRO A 5 33.10 14.27 62.62
CA PRO A 5 32.66 14.61 61.26
C PRO A 5 31.26 14.08 61.00
N GLY A 6 30.47 14.92 60.26
CA GLY A 6 29.11 14.66 59.83
C GLY A 6 28.99 13.62 58.72
N ARG A 7 27.93 12.84 58.80
CA ARG A 7 27.54 11.82 57.82
C ARG A 7 27.00 12.48 56.52
N ALA A 8 27.64 12.21 55.43
CA ALA A 8 27.10 12.54 54.09
C ALA A 8 26.04 11.50 53.66
N THR A 9 24.81 11.97 53.45
CA THR A 9 23.68 11.20 52.96
C THR A 9 23.82 11.07 51.44
N ARG A 10 24.03 9.84 50.94
CA ARG A 10 24.00 9.53 49.52
C ARG A 10 22.54 9.41 49.09
N ALA A 11 22.08 10.38 48.27
CA ALA A 11 20.81 10.29 47.55
C ALA A 11 20.97 9.36 46.34
N LEU A 12 20.21 8.26 46.36
CA LEU A 12 20.11 7.31 45.27
C LEU A 12 19.11 7.86 44.26
N LEU A 13 19.59 8.36 43.11
CA LEU A 13 18.72 8.65 41.96
C LEU A 13 18.35 7.35 41.25
N LEU A 14 17.12 6.88 41.42
CA LEU A 14 16.52 5.87 40.54
C LEU A 14 16.13 6.56 39.23
N ALA A 15 16.87 6.29 38.18
CA ALA A 15 16.47 6.62 36.82
C ALA A 15 15.37 5.65 36.37
N LEU A 16 14.13 6.13 36.27
CA LEU A 16 13.04 5.41 35.61
C LEU A 16 13.29 5.46 34.10
N LEU A 17 13.79 4.34 33.52
CA LEU A 17 13.74 4.12 32.09
C LEU A 17 12.28 3.78 31.72
N ALA A 18 11.53 4.77 31.23
CA ALA A 18 10.28 4.54 30.55
C ALA A 18 10.59 3.96 29.15
N THR A 19 10.47 2.66 29.01
CA THR A 19 10.48 1.98 27.69
C THR A 19 9.20 2.36 26.96
N VAL A 20 9.32 3.25 25.97
CA VAL A 20 8.27 3.51 25.00
C VAL A 20 8.18 2.26 24.11
N ALA A 21 7.28 1.36 24.46
CA ALA A 21 6.92 0.24 23.60
C ALA A 21 6.22 0.78 22.35
N ALA A 22 6.90 0.70 21.22
CA ALA A 22 6.41 1.18 19.94
C ALA A 22 5.10 0.45 19.55
N ALA A 23 4.05 1.21 19.32
CA ALA A 23 2.72 0.75 18.91
C ALA A 23 2.72 0.25 17.44
N ALA A 24 3.57 -0.73 17.11
CA ALA A 24 3.63 -1.35 15.78
C ALA A 24 2.72 -2.60 15.63
N ALA A 25 2.15 -3.09 16.73
CA ALA A 25 1.45 -4.37 16.76
C ALA A 25 0.06 -4.41 16.07
N PRO A 26 -0.82 -3.36 16.06
CA PRO A 26 -2.17 -3.54 15.53
C PRO A 26 -2.25 -3.62 14.01
N ARG A 27 -1.32 -2.99 13.28
CA ARG A 27 -1.36 -3.00 11.80
C ARG A 27 -0.94 -4.35 11.20
N ALA A 28 0.08 -4.99 11.75
CA ALA A 28 0.54 -6.30 11.28
C ALA A 28 -0.51 -7.38 11.50
N SER A 29 -1.23 -7.36 12.63
CA SER A 29 -2.29 -8.32 12.93
C SER A 29 -3.54 -8.10 12.06
N ALA A 30 -3.92 -6.86 11.76
CA ALA A 30 -5.04 -6.55 10.89
C ALA A 30 -4.77 -6.99 9.44
N GLN A 31 -3.55 -6.81 8.94
CA GLN A 31 -3.15 -7.27 7.61
C GLN A 31 -3.02 -8.79 7.52
N ALA A 32 -2.53 -9.45 8.56
CA ALA A 32 -2.53 -10.91 8.65
C ALA A 32 -3.96 -11.47 8.62
N ALA A 33 -4.90 -10.80 9.28
CA ALA A 33 -6.31 -11.16 9.24
C ALA A 33 -6.94 -10.93 7.85
N ALA A 34 -6.60 -9.83 7.15
CA ALA A 34 -7.04 -9.59 5.77
C ALA A 34 -6.51 -10.65 4.80
N ARG A 35 -5.26 -11.11 5.01
CA ARG A 35 -4.67 -12.22 4.24
C ARG A 35 -5.38 -13.56 4.46
N SER A 36 -5.82 -13.85 5.69
CA SER A 36 -6.54 -15.10 5.97
C SER A 36 -7.93 -15.12 5.34
N VAL A 37 -8.63 -13.99 5.39
CA VAL A 37 -9.97 -13.85 4.80
C VAL A 37 -9.94 -13.97 3.27
N ASN A 38 -8.88 -13.45 2.62
CA ASN A 38 -8.76 -13.57 1.17
C ASN A 38 -8.48 -15.01 0.69
N ARG A 39 -7.92 -15.88 1.55
CA ARG A 39 -7.75 -17.31 1.23
C ARG A 39 -9.06 -18.09 1.22
N ASP A 40 -10.03 -17.68 2.03
CA ASP A 40 -11.32 -18.34 2.14
C ASP A 40 -12.35 -17.81 1.14
N ARG A 41 -12.02 -16.73 0.41
CA ARG A 41 -12.83 -16.28 -0.71
C ARG A 41 -12.78 -17.37 -1.78
N LYS A 42 -13.92 -18.04 -1.98
CA LYS A 42 -14.13 -18.99 -3.08
C LYS A 42 -13.51 -18.40 -4.33
N VAL A 43 -12.39 -18.96 -4.78
CA VAL A 43 -11.68 -18.51 -5.95
C VAL A 43 -12.61 -18.75 -7.14
N THR A 44 -13.47 -17.79 -7.42
CA THR A 44 -14.02 -17.68 -8.74
C THR A 44 -12.81 -17.35 -9.60
N THR A 45 -12.36 -18.32 -10.39
CA THR A 45 -11.24 -18.17 -11.29
C THR A 45 -11.52 -16.99 -12.20
N PHE A 46 -10.95 -15.81 -11.83
CA PHE A 46 -11.05 -14.64 -12.69
C PHE A 46 -10.42 -15.03 -14.04
N GLN A 47 -11.18 -14.88 -15.09
CA GLN A 47 -10.68 -15.01 -16.44
C GLN A 47 -10.49 -13.61 -17.01
N LYS A 48 -9.25 -13.28 -17.37
CA LYS A 48 -8.94 -12.00 -18.02
C LYS A 48 -9.78 -11.87 -19.27
N PRO A 49 -10.52 -10.76 -19.46
CA PRO A 49 -11.28 -10.51 -20.69
C PRO A 49 -10.38 -10.50 -21.93
N THR A 50 -10.96 -10.73 -23.09
CA THR A 50 -10.22 -10.62 -24.36
C THR A 50 -9.73 -9.20 -24.58
N ASP A 51 -8.71 -9.03 -25.40
CA ASP A 51 -8.18 -7.71 -25.73
C ASP A 51 -9.26 -6.78 -26.30
N ALA A 52 -10.11 -7.28 -27.18
CA ALA A 52 -11.23 -6.54 -27.75
C ALA A 52 -12.26 -6.10 -26.70
N ASP A 53 -12.48 -6.90 -25.64
CA ASP A 53 -13.36 -6.54 -24.55
C ASP A 53 -12.71 -5.51 -23.62
N LEU A 54 -11.41 -5.61 -23.39
CA LEU A 54 -10.66 -4.62 -22.63
C LEU A 54 -10.66 -3.26 -23.32
N GLN A 55 -10.47 -3.20 -24.64
CA GLN A 55 -10.56 -1.97 -25.42
C GLN A 55 -11.93 -1.30 -25.32
N LYS A 56 -13.02 -2.07 -25.19
CA LYS A 56 -14.38 -1.53 -25.04
C LYS A 56 -14.67 -1.05 -23.61
N LYS A 57 -14.09 -1.72 -22.60
CA LYS A 57 -14.37 -1.48 -21.16
C LYS A 57 -13.51 -0.39 -20.56
N LEU A 58 -12.28 -0.28 -20.98
CA LEU A 58 -11.29 0.63 -20.43
C LEU A 58 -11.27 1.95 -21.22
N THR A 59 -10.98 3.04 -20.56
CA THR A 59 -10.64 4.29 -21.27
C THR A 59 -9.35 4.09 -22.08
N PRO A 60 -9.10 4.91 -23.12
CA PRO A 60 -7.85 4.80 -23.89
C PRO A 60 -6.59 4.89 -23.04
N LEU A 61 -6.60 5.70 -21.97
CA LEU A 61 -5.49 5.82 -21.04
C LEU A 61 -5.32 4.54 -20.20
N GLN A 62 -6.40 4.03 -19.61
CA GLN A 62 -6.37 2.79 -18.83
C GLN A 62 -5.88 1.62 -19.68
N TYR A 63 -6.40 1.47 -20.90
CA TYR A 63 -5.97 0.42 -21.81
C TYR A 63 -4.48 0.53 -22.15
N ARG A 64 -4.00 1.73 -22.52
CA ARG A 64 -2.58 1.95 -22.83
C ARG A 64 -1.68 1.65 -21.62
N VAL A 65 -2.08 2.08 -20.42
CA VAL A 65 -1.30 1.84 -19.21
C VAL A 65 -1.29 0.36 -18.87
N THR A 66 -2.46 -0.28 -18.75
CA THR A 66 -2.56 -1.65 -18.22
C THR A 66 -2.09 -2.72 -19.21
N GLN A 67 -2.29 -2.52 -20.52
CA GLN A 67 -2.02 -3.54 -21.55
C GLN A 67 -0.76 -3.26 -22.38
N HIS A 68 -0.27 -2.01 -22.41
CA HIS A 68 0.88 -1.60 -23.23
C HIS A 68 1.98 -0.91 -22.40
N GLU A 69 2.05 -1.18 -21.09
CA GLU A 69 3.10 -0.69 -20.20
C GLU A 69 3.28 0.85 -20.27
N GLY A 70 2.18 1.56 -20.57
CA GLY A 70 2.17 3.03 -20.65
C GLY A 70 2.35 3.68 -19.28
N THR A 71 2.75 4.94 -19.28
CA THR A 71 2.82 5.78 -18.08
C THR A 71 1.95 7.00 -18.27
N GLU A 72 1.16 7.34 -17.29
CA GLU A 72 0.37 8.57 -17.24
C GLU A 72 1.24 9.76 -16.83
N PRO A 73 0.84 11.02 -17.09
CA PRO A 73 1.61 12.19 -16.71
C PRO A 73 1.70 12.38 -15.18
N ALA A 74 2.89 12.73 -14.67
CA ALA A 74 3.10 13.10 -13.28
C ALA A 74 2.27 14.33 -12.90
N PHE A 75 1.74 14.39 -11.69
CA PHE A 75 0.91 15.48 -11.12
C PHE A 75 -0.36 15.80 -11.91
N ARG A 76 -0.72 14.96 -12.87
CA ARG A 76 -1.91 15.13 -13.73
C ARG A 76 -2.61 13.77 -13.90
N ASN A 77 -2.79 13.08 -12.79
CA ASN A 77 -3.48 11.79 -12.69
C ASN A 77 -4.39 11.79 -11.45
N GLU A 78 -5.30 10.85 -11.39
CA GLU A 78 -6.44 10.89 -10.48
C GLU A 78 -6.07 10.75 -9.00
N TYR A 79 -5.03 9.95 -8.67
CA TYR A 79 -4.77 9.53 -7.29
C TYR A 79 -3.43 10.01 -6.71
N TRP A 80 -2.64 10.82 -7.43
CA TRP A 80 -1.37 11.29 -6.89
C TRP A 80 -1.56 12.06 -5.56
N ASP A 81 -2.61 12.88 -5.48
CA ASP A 81 -2.97 13.71 -4.32
C ASP A 81 -4.25 13.22 -3.61
N ASN A 82 -4.63 11.95 -3.77
CA ASN A 82 -5.78 11.39 -3.07
C ASN A 82 -5.37 10.97 -1.65
N HIS A 83 -5.99 11.61 -0.62
CA HIS A 83 -5.78 11.34 0.80
C HIS A 83 -6.99 10.66 1.46
N GLU A 84 -8.03 10.34 0.71
CA GLU A 84 -9.23 9.71 1.23
C GLU A 84 -8.92 8.28 1.73
N ALA A 85 -9.58 7.88 2.86
CA ALA A 85 -9.43 6.54 3.41
C ALA A 85 -10.16 5.51 2.53
N GLY A 86 -9.45 4.46 2.10
CA GLY A 86 -9.98 3.42 1.24
C GLY A 86 -8.93 2.47 0.71
N ILE A 87 -9.30 1.68 -0.29
CA ILE A 87 -8.42 0.74 -0.96
C ILE A 87 -8.35 1.04 -2.46
N TYR A 88 -7.27 0.60 -3.09
CA TYR A 88 -7.05 0.66 -4.53
C TYR A 88 -7.10 -0.75 -5.09
N VAL A 89 -7.94 -0.98 -6.09
CA VAL A 89 -8.12 -2.27 -6.74
C VAL A 89 -7.72 -2.18 -8.21
N ASP A 90 -7.34 -3.30 -8.83
CA ASP A 90 -7.04 -3.35 -10.25
C ASP A 90 -8.28 -2.99 -11.08
N VAL A 91 -8.13 -2.11 -12.05
CA VAL A 91 -9.23 -1.66 -12.93
C VAL A 91 -9.77 -2.77 -13.81
N VAL A 92 -8.98 -3.81 -14.12
CA VAL A 92 -9.35 -4.94 -14.98
C VAL A 92 -10.04 -6.04 -14.18
N SER A 93 -9.41 -6.52 -13.09
CA SER A 93 -9.88 -7.68 -12.33
C SER A 93 -10.65 -7.34 -11.07
N GLY A 94 -10.50 -6.12 -10.53
CA GLY A 94 -11.03 -5.74 -9.23
C GLY A 94 -10.27 -6.33 -8.05
N GLU A 95 -9.13 -7.00 -8.26
CA GLU A 95 -8.33 -7.54 -7.15
C GLU A 95 -7.74 -6.42 -6.28
N PRO A 96 -7.80 -6.54 -4.93
CA PRO A 96 -7.26 -5.53 -4.02
C PRO A 96 -5.75 -5.46 -4.10
N LEU A 97 -5.21 -4.25 -4.34
CA LEU A 97 -3.78 -4.02 -4.56
C LEU A 97 -3.13 -3.26 -3.40
N PHE A 98 -3.66 -2.08 -3.07
CA PHE A 98 -3.06 -1.18 -2.08
C PHE A 98 -4.11 -0.58 -1.13
N SER A 99 -3.63 -0.06 0.00
CA SER A 99 -4.45 0.66 0.99
C SER A 99 -3.96 2.10 1.13
N SER A 100 -4.90 3.03 1.35
CA SER A 100 -4.57 4.42 1.72
C SER A 100 -3.75 4.52 3.01
N LEU A 101 -3.80 3.50 3.88
CA LEU A 101 -3.00 3.44 5.10
C LEU A 101 -1.49 3.29 4.84
N ASP A 102 -1.13 2.79 3.66
CA ASP A 102 0.26 2.58 3.23
C ASP A 102 0.67 3.55 2.12
N LYS A 103 -0.25 4.46 1.70
CA LYS A 103 0.03 5.54 0.76
C LYS A 103 0.76 6.68 1.45
N TYR A 104 1.67 7.32 0.71
CA TYR A 104 2.38 8.51 1.17
C TYR A 104 2.70 9.45 0.01
N ASP A 105 2.98 10.70 0.33
CA ASP A 105 3.44 11.69 -0.64
C ASP A 105 4.94 11.48 -0.92
N SER A 106 5.23 10.96 -2.11
CA SER A 106 6.61 10.73 -2.56
C SER A 106 7.24 11.92 -3.30
N GLY A 107 6.44 12.95 -3.60
CA GLY A 107 6.86 14.08 -4.43
C GLY A 107 7.10 13.76 -5.90
N THR A 108 6.82 12.52 -6.35
CA THR A 108 7.08 12.10 -7.74
C THR A 108 5.93 12.42 -8.70
N GLY A 109 4.75 12.74 -8.16
CA GLY A 109 3.55 13.05 -8.94
C GLY A 109 2.73 11.82 -9.36
N TRP A 110 3.03 10.64 -8.80
CA TRP A 110 2.24 9.43 -8.91
C TRP A 110 1.89 8.86 -7.54
N PRO A 111 0.75 8.15 -7.39
CA PRO A 111 0.40 7.49 -6.14
C PRO A 111 1.48 6.49 -5.74
N SER A 112 1.98 6.63 -4.52
CA SER A 112 3.11 5.86 -4.00
C SER A 112 2.72 5.15 -2.70
N PHE A 113 3.12 3.87 -2.59
CA PHE A 113 2.77 3.02 -1.45
C PHE A 113 4.01 2.34 -0.89
N THR A 114 4.03 2.09 0.42
CA THR A 114 5.15 1.42 1.09
C THR A 114 5.09 -0.10 0.95
N ARG A 115 3.92 -0.65 0.66
CA ARG A 115 3.67 -2.10 0.50
C ARG A 115 2.30 -2.37 -0.12
N PRO A 116 2.09 -3.55 -0.71
CA PRO A 116 0.77 -3.99 -1.16
C PRO A 116 -0.15 -4.34 0.01
N LEU A 117 -1.47 -4.21 -0.19
CA LEU A 117 -2.52 -4.66 0.72
C LEU A 117 -2.59 -6.19 0.76
N VAL A 118 -2.57 -6.82 -0.41
CA VAL A 118 -2.57 -8.27 -0.61
C VAL A 118 -1.37 -8.61 -1.49
N PRO A 119 -0.22 -9.03 -0.90
CA PRO A 119 0.99 -9.33 -1.66
C PRO A 119 0.81 -10.39 -2.75
N GLU A 120 -0.11 -11.33 -2.54
CA GLU A 120 -0.42 -12.40 -3.49
C GLU A 120 -1.06 -11.88 -4.78
N ASN A 121 -1.65 -10.69 -4.75
CA ASN A 121 -2.23 -10.00 -5.91
C ASN A 121 -1.21 -9.18 -6.70
N ILE A 122 0.06 -9.21 -6.30
CA ILE A 122 1.15 -8.49 -6.96
C ILE A 122 2.16 -9.46 -7.53
N LYS A 123 2.54 -9.25 -8.79
CA LYS A 123 3.67 -9.89 -9.46
C LYS A 123 4.72 -8.85 -9.81
N THR A 124 5.98 -9.24 -9.77
CA THR A 124 7.09 -8.41 -10.21
C THR A 124 7.82 -9.07 -11.37
N LYS A 125 8.30 -8.26 -12.31
CA LYS A 125 9.04 -8.69 -13.47
C LYS A 125 10.21 -7.72 -13.70
N THR A 126 11.35 -8.20 -14.14
CA THR A 126 12.44 -7.31 -14.54
C THR A 126 12.09 -6.65 -15.87
N ASP A 127 11.99 -5.33 -15.88
CA ASP A 127 11.87 -4.48 -17.06
C ASP A 127 13.27 -3.94 -17.44
N ARG A 128 13.66 -4.10 -18.69
CA ARG A 128 14.96 -3.61 -19.23
C ARG A 128 14.76 -2.52 -20.28
N MET A 129 13.71 -1.75 -20.20
CA MET A 129 13.47 -0.66 -21.12
C MET A 129 14.49 0.47 -20.91
N LEU A 130 14.95 1.08 -22.02
CA LEU A 130 15.91 2.22 -22.02
C LEU A 130 17.28 1.92 -21.38
N GLY A 131 17.74 0.66 -21.39
CA GLY A 131 19.08 0.29 -20.91
C GLY A 131 19.22 0.25 -19.37
N MET A 132 18.18 0.51 -18.62
CA MET A 132 18.16 0.38 -17.16
C MET A 132 17.27 -0.79 -16.74
N ALA A 133 17.74 -1.61 -15.78
CA ALA A 133 16.91 -2.64 -15.16
C ALA A 133 16.01 -2.00 -14.12
N ARG A 134 14.70 -2.14 -14.29
CA ARG A 134 13.68 -1.71 -13.32
C ARG A 134 12.83 -2.92 -12.91
N THR A 135 12.21 -2.84 -11.76
CA THR A 135 11.26 -3.86 -11.32
C THR A 135 9.84 -3.40 -11.66
N GLU A 136 9.27 -3.96 -12.71
CA GLU A 136 7.87 -3.77 -13.08
C GLU A 136 6.96 -4.42 -12.04
N VAL A 137 5.85 -3.76 -11.73
CA VAL A 137 4.78 -4.27 -10.86
C VAL A 137 3.53 -4.50 -11.71
N ARG A 138 2.98 -5.73 -11.62
CA ARG A 138 1.76 -6.13 -12.33
C ARG A 138 0.75 -6.73 -11.35
N SER A 139 -0.53 -6.65 -11.67
CA SER A 139 -1.56 -7.38 -10.95
C SER A 139 -1.51 -8.89 -11.26
N ALA A 140 -1.85 -9.73 -10.27
CA ALA A 140 -1.67 -11.17 -10.40
C ALA A 140 -2.69 -11.84 -11.31
N HIS A 141 -3.94 -11.37 -11.30
CA HIS A 141 -5.07 -11.95 -12.04
C HIS A 141 -5.40 -11.15 -13.29
N GLY A 142 -5.47 -9.81 -13.19
CA GLY A 142 -5.70 -8.93 -14.33
C GLY A 142 -4.54 -8.87 -15.30
N ASP A 143 -3.34 -9.20 -14.84
CA ASP A 143 -2.09 -9.04 -15.59
C ASP A 143 -1.96 -7.62 -16.15
N SER A 144 -2.41 -6.64 -15.36
CA SER A 144 -2.30 -5.22 -15.66
C SER A 144 -0.93 -4.70 -15.29
N HIS A 145 -0.28 -3.96 -16.18
CA HIS A 145 0.85 -3.13 -15.77
C HIS A 145 0.36 -2.07 -14.77
N LEU A 146 0.95 -2.04 -13.58
CA LEU A 146 0.59 -1.10 -12.52
C LEU A 146 1.56 0.07 -12.41
N GLY A 147 2.85 -0.20 -12.59
CA GLY A 147 3.94 0.74 -12.41
C GLY A 147 5.25 0.03 -12.08
N HIS A 148 6.08 0.65 -11.22
CA HIS A 148 7.40 0.12 -10.88
C HIS A 148 7.67 0.17 -9.37
N LEU A 149 8.55 -0.71 -8.92
CA LEU A 149 9.04 -0.80 -7.55
C LEU A 149 10.45 -0.23 -7.46
N PHE A 150 10.68 0.64 -6.47
CA PHE A 150 11.95 1.29 -6.16
C PHE A 150 12.34 1.01 -4.70
N ASP A 151 13.62 1.15 -4.37
CA ASP A 151 14.22 0.95 -3.06
C ASP A 151 14.50 2.27 -2.31
N ASP A 152 13.88 3.36 -2.77
CA ASP A 152 14.02 4.72 -2.24
C ASP A 152 12.81 5.17 -1.38
N GLY A 153 12.02 4.22 -0.91
CA GLY A 153 10.84 4.47 -0.08
C GLY A 153 11.19 4.72 1.41
N PRO A 154 10.18 5.14 2.20
CA PRO A 154 10.36 5.40 3.62
C PRO A 154 10.50 4.11 4.42
N ARG A 155 11.12 4.22 5.61
CA ARG A 155 11.11 3.14 6.61
C ARG A 155 9.68 2.79 7.04
N PRO A 156 9.37 1.55 7.45
CA PRO A 156 10.31 0.46 7.72
C PRO A 156 10.67 -0.38 6.50
N THR A 157 9.93 -0.29 5.37
CA THR A 157 10.16 -1.19 4.22
C THR A 157 11.31 -0.74 3.32
N GLY A 158 11.58 0.57 3.24
CA GLY A 158 12.50 1.15 2.28
C GLY A 158 12.00 1.06 0.82
N MET A 159 10.80 0.54 0.61
CA MET A 159 10.26 0.30 -0.73
C MET A 159 9.25 1.36 -1.14
N ARG A 160 9.26 1.73 -2.41
CA ARG A 160 8.27 2.61 -3.03
C ARG A 160 7.63 1.92 -4.24
N TYR A 161 6.36 1.57 -4.08
CA TYR A 161 5.48 1.14 -5.17
C TYR A 161 4.92 2.38 -5.85
N CYS A 162 5.51 2.80 -6.98
CA CYS A 162 5.11 3.97 -7.76
C CYS A 162 4.15 3.53 -8.86
N MET A 163 2.85 3.80 -8.66
CA MET A 163 1.80 3.20 -9.48
C MET A 163 1.11 4.24 -10.36
N ASN A 164 0.58 3.80 -11.50
CA ASN A 164 -0.29 4.62 -12.33
C ASN A 164 -1.72 4.64 -11.75
N SER A 165 -2.31 5.80 -11.60
CA SER A 165 -3.73 5.93 -11.22
C SER A 165 -4.64 5.22 -12.20
N ALA A 166 -4.34 5.32 -13.50
CA ALA A 166 -5.12 4.72 -14.57
C ALA A 166 -5.18 3.18 -14.52
N SER A 167 -4.25 2.51 -13.80
CA SER A 167 -4.30 1.07 -13.61
C SER A 167 -5.18 0.63 -12.43
N MET A 168 -5.64 1.58 -11.63
CA MET A 168 -6.36 1.31 -10.39
C MET A 168 -7.73 1.99 -10.38
N ARG A 169 -8.62 1.48 -9.51
CA ARG A 169 -9.85 2.12 -9.09
C ARG A 169 -9.84 2.28 -7.58
N PHE A 170 -10.09 3.49 -7.10
CA PHE A 170 -10.20 3.76 -5.67
C PHE A 170 -11.60 3.44 -5.15
N ILE A 171 -11.68 2.82 -3.98
CA ILE A 171 -12.93 2.51 -3.28
C ILE A 171 -12.82 3.10 -1.88
N PRO A 172 -13.61 4.15 -1.58
CA PRO A 172 -13.62 4.76 -0.26
C PRO A 172 -14.18 3.80 0.81
N VAL A 173 -13.77 3.99 2.07
CA VAL A 173 -14.21 3.14 3.20
C VAL A 173 -15.72 3.04 3.27
N SER A 174 -16.45 4.12 2.99
CA SER A 174 -17.91 4.17 3.00
C SER A 174 -18.58 3.22 1.98
N GLN A 175 -17.87 2.85 0.91
CA GLN A 175 -18.37 2.01 -0.18
C GLN A 175 -17.84 0.57 -0.14
N LEU A 176 -16.87 0.25 0.71
CA LEU A 176 -16.24 -1.06 0.75
C LEU A 176 -17.24 -2.23 0.89
N ALA A 177 -18.23 -2.09 1.76
CA ALA A 177 -19.25 -3.14 1.95
C ALA A 177 -20.13 -3.32 0.70
N ALA A 178 -20.60 -2.22 0.13
CA ALA A 178 -21.46 -2.23 -1.05
C ALA A 178 -20.77 -2.77 -2.30
N GLU A 179 -19.46 -2.50 -2.44
CA GLU A 179 -18.62 -2.93 -3.54
C GLU A 179 -18.04 -4.36 -3.36
N GLY A 180 -18.41 -5.06 -2.27
CA GLY A 180 -17.97 -6.43 -2.01
C GLY A 180 -16.60 -6.56 -1.37
N TYR A 181 -16.05 -5.48 -0.78
CA TYR A 181 -14.76 -5.43 -0.08
C TYR A 181 -14.92 -5.21 1.42
N GLY A 182 -16.07 -5.57 1.99
CA GLY A 182 -16.41 -5.35 3.40
C GLY A 182 -15.42 -5.95 4.40
N GLU A 183 -14.70 -7.00 4.02
CA GLU A 183 -13.64 -7.62 4.82
C GLU A 183 -12.49 -6.66 5.16
N TYR A 184 -12.28 -5.61 4.36
CA TYR A 184 -11.24 -4.61 4.58
C TYR A 184 -11.66 -3.47 5.51
N LEU A 185 -12.94 -3.33 5.88
CA LEU A 185 -13.42 -2.31 6.82
C LEU A 185 -12.66 -2.32 8.14
N LYS A 186 -12.31 -3.51 8.64
CA LYS A 186 -11.56 -3.67 9.89
C LYS A 186 -10.18 -3.02 9.88
N LEU A 187 -9.58 -2.78 8.72
CA LEU A 187 -8.29 -2.10 8.60
C LEU A 187 -8.36 -0.64 9.04
N PHE A 188 -9.54 -0.03 8.87
CA PHE A 188 -9.81 1.37 9.15
C PHE A 188 -10.46 1.59 10.52
N GLN A 189 -10.89 0.51 11.22
CA GLN A 189 -11.40 0.59 12.58
C GLN A 189 -10.24 0.88 13.54
N GLY A 190 -10.24 2.06 14.17
CA GLY A 190 -9.18 2.50 15.09
C GLY A 190 -8.01 3.23 14.44
N ALA A 191 -8.00 3.41 13.13
CA ALA A 191 -7.13 4.38 12.49
C ALA A 191 -7.74 5.77 12.72
N ALA A 192 -7.40 6.42 13.85
CA ALA A 192 -7.71 7.82 14.03
C ALA A 192 -7.13 8.58 12.83
N HIS A 193 -7.96 9.39 12.19
CA HIS A 193 -7.53 10.29 11.12
C HIS A 193 -6.35 11.13 11.63
N LYS A 194 -5.19 10.95 10.99
CA LYS A 194 -4.06 11.84 11.14
C LYS A 194 -4.25 13.02 10.21
#